data_350aea0ae73e6eee6a174def3cae924c
#
_entry.id   350aea0ae73e6eee6a174def3cae924c
#
_cell.length_a   1.000
_cell.length_b   1.000
_cell.length_c   1.000
_cell.angle_alpha   90.00
_cell.angle_beta   90.00
_cell.angle_gamma   90.00
#
_symmetry.space_group_name_H-M   'P 1'
#
loop_
_entity.id
_entity.type
_entity.pdbx_description
1 polymer ?
#
loop_
_entity_poly.entity_id
_entity_poly.type
_entity_poly.pdbx_seq_one_letter_code
_entity_poly.pdbx_strand_id
1 'polypeptide(L)'
;FQWWRDALSEIEAEQTPRAHDVCLALYEEVACQRLKVGALQKLVDGYQAAFEAEDRSREPEAWLAAVAASVLAGAHGWGTEIQEVAPAYAATRRSETKAFGPHVAPAPKPIRPAIAHFRLRKFYSEGRDPNAVTKRLSIMKAMNTGQV
;
A
#
# COMPACT_ATOMS: atom_id res chain seq x y z
N PHE A 1 18.41 -3.14 -0.94
CA PHE A 1 17.50 -3.80 0.00
C PHE A 1 18.19 -4.09 1.34
N GLN A 2 19.47 -4.52 1.37
CA GLN A 2 20.15 -4.88 2.62
C GLN A 2 20.15 -3.73 3.64
N TRP A 3 20.40 -2.49 3.22
CA TRP A 3 20.33 -1.32 4.09
C TRP A 3 19.00 -1.20 4.87
N TRP A 4 17.87 -1.51 4.20
CA TRP A 4 16.56 -1.51 4.85
C TRP A 4 16.41 -2.64 5.85
N ARG A 5 16.93 -3.84 5.54
CA ARG A 5 16.91 -4.96 6.50
C ARG A 5 17.69 -4.63 7.76
N ASP A 6 18.88 -4.05 7.60
CA ASP A 6 19.72 -3.65 8.73
C ASP A 6 19.00 -2.59 9.58
N ALA A 7 18.43 -1.55 8.95
CA ALA A 7 17.68 -0.51 9.64
C ALA A 7 16.47 -1.05 10.39
N LEU A 8 15.72 -1.99 9.80
CA LEU A 8 14.58 -2.63 10.45
C LEU A 8 15.02 -3.54 11.61
N SER A 9 16.14 -4.25 11.47
CA SER A 9 16.71 -5.07 12.55
C SER A 9 17.18 -4.21 13.74
N GLU A 10 17.76 -3.03 13.48
CA GLU A 10 18.14 -2.06 14.50
C GLU A 10 16.89 -1.55 15.25
N ILE A 11 15.80 -1.27 14.54
CA ILE A 11 14.52 -0.85 15.15
C ILE A 11 13.93 -1.99 16.01
N GLU A 12 13.96 -3.23 15.51
CA GLU A 12 13.45 -4.40 16.23
C GLU A 12 14.25 -4.66 17.54
N ALA A 13 15.57 -4.39 17.49
CA ALA A 13 16.45 -4.50 18.64
C ALA A 13 16.40 -3.26 19.59
N GLU A 14 15.45 -2.35 19.39
CA GLU A 14 15.31 -1.10 20.17
C GLU A 14 16.57 -0.24 20.20
N GLN A 15 17.41 -0.34 19.17
CA GLN A 15 18.61 0.49 19.04
C GLN A 15 18.25 1.90 18.56
N THR A 16 19.15 2.85 18.76
CA THR A 16 18.99 4.20 18.21
C THR A 16 18.80 4.13 16.70
N PRO A 17 17.67 4.59 16.15
CA PRO A 17 17.41 4.50 14.72
C PRO A 17 18.40 5.36 13.93
N ARG A 18 18.68 4.95 12.71
CA ARG A 18 19.51 5.72 11.78
C ARG A 18 18.95 7.12 11.59
N ALA A 19 19.81 8.11 11.40
CA ALA A 19 19.43 9.51 11.16
C ALA A 19 18.83 9.69 9.74
N HIS A 20 17.62 9.11 9.56
CA HIS A 20 16.82 9.14 8.34
C HIS A 20 15.35 9.28 8.73
N ASP A 21 14.66 10.27 8.18
CA ASP A 21 13.29 10.64 8.61
C ASP A 21 12.32 9.46 8.62
N VAL A 22 12.41 8.59 7.61
CA VAL A 22 11.56 7.39 7.55
C VAL A 22 11.90 6.41 8.66
N CYS A 23 13.19 6.19 8.98
CA CYS A 23 13.58 5.29 10.07
C CYS A 23 13.12 5.81 11.43
N LEU A 24 13.20 7.11 11.66
CA LEU A 24 12.68 7.76 12.86
C LEU A 24 11.17 7.56 12.99
N ALA A 25 10.40 7.83 11.92
CA ALA A 25 8.96 7.62 11.90
C ALA A 25 8.58 6.15 12.10
N LEU A 26 9.28 5.22 11.48
CA LEU A 26 9.04 3.78 11.66
C LEU A 26 9.34 3.34 13.09
N TYR A 27 10.41 3.83 13.69
CA TYR A 27 10.76 3.54 15.08
C TYR A 27 9.63 3.97 16.03
N GLU A 28 9.08 5.17 15.87
CA GLU A 28 7.95 5.66 16.65
C GLU A 28 6.70 4.79 16.50
N GLU A 29 6.36 4.39 15.28
CA GLU A 29 5.19 3.55 14.99
C GLU A 29 5.35 2.13 15.56
N VAL A 30 6.57 1.57 15.54
CA VAL A 30 6.88 0.27 16.13
C VAL A 30 6.84 0.36 17.66
N ALA A 31 7.45 1.39 18.25
CA ALA A 31 7.43 1.62 19.69
C ALA A 31 5.99 1.78 20.24
N CYS A 32 5.10 2.42 19.48
CA CYS A 32 3.68 2.53 19.79
C CYS A 32 2.86 1.26 19.46
N GLN A 33 3.49 0.18 19.02
CA GLN A 33 2.87 -1.08 18.62
C GLN A 33 1.81 -0.97 17.51
N ARG A 34 1.81 0.13 16.73
CA ARG A 34 0.94 0.32 15.57
C ARG A 34 1.45 -0.39 14.32
N LEU A 35 2.77 -0.66 14.27
CA LEU A 35 3.43 -1.30 13.14
C LEU A 35 4.36 -2.40 13.65
N LYS A 36 4.35 -3.54 12.96
CA LYS A 36 5.23 -4.67 13.28
C LYS A 36 6.41 -4.71 12.31
N VAL A 37 7.63 -4.82 12.81
CA VAL A 37 8.85 -4.89 12.00
C VAL A 37 8.76 -6.03 10.97
N GLY A 38 8.30 -7.22 11.36
CA GLY A 38 8.13 -8.34 10.43
C GLY A 38 7.18 -8.07 9.25
N ALA A 39 6.23 -7.12 9.39
CA ALA A 39 5.39 -6.70 8.27
C ALA A 39 6.18 -5.86 7.24
N LEU A 40 7.11 -5.03 7.71
CA LEU A 40 8.00 -4.24 6.88
C LEU A 40 9.07 -5.09 6.22
N GLN A 41 9.64 -6.06 6.94
CA GLN A 41 10.61 -7.03 6.39
C GLN A 41 10.01 -7.77 5.19
N LYS A 42 8.76 -8.25 5.31
CA LYS A 42 8.06 -8.89 4.17
C LYS A 42 7.87 -7.95 2.98
N LEU A 43 7.68 -6.64 3.19
CA LEU A 43 7.64 -5.67 2.09
C LEU A 43 8.98 -5.58 1.39
N VAL A 44 10.07 -5.45 2.15
CA VAL A 44 11.43 -5.39 1.61
C VAL A 44 11.75 -6.63 0.79
N ASP A 45 11.41 -7.82 1.32
CA ASP A 45 11.63 -9.11 0.65
C ASP A 45 10.81 -9.24 -0.63
N GLY A 46 9.54 -8.83 -0.59
CA GLY A 46 8.66 -8.84 -1.76
C GLY A 46 9.13 -7.93 -2.89
N TYR A 47 9.56 -6.71 -2.55
CA TYR A 47 10.11 -5.79 -3.55
C TYR A 47 11.46 -6.25 -4.08
N GLN A 48 12.31 -6.86 -3.25
CA GLN A 48 13.55 -7.45 -3.72
C GLN A 48 13.29 -8.62 -4.67
N ALA A 49 12.39 -9.53 -4.32
CA ALA A 49 12.05 -10.67 -5.17
C ALA A 49 11.47 -10.23 -6.54
N ALA A 50 10.65 -9.18 -6.56
CA ALA A 50 10.14 -8.60 -7.80
C ALA A 50 11.27 -7.96 -8.64
N PHE A 51 12.21 -7.27 -7.99
CA PHE A 51 13.36 -6.64 -8.63
C PHE A 51 14.32 -7.69 -9.23
N GLU A 52 14.65 -8.74 -8.47
CA GLU A 52 15.54 -9.82 -8.92
C GLU A 52 14.93 -10.65 -10.05
N ALA A 53 13.60 -10.78 -10.05
CA ALA A 53 12.87 -11.44 -11.13
C ALA A 53 12.65 -10.55 -12.37
N GLU A 54 13.00 -9.26 -12.31
CA GLU A 54 12.67 -8.23 -13.30
C GLU A 54 11.17 -8.20 -13.65
N ASP A 55 10.32 -8.58 -12.67
CA ASP A 55 8.87 -8.73 -12.84
C ASP A 55 8.09 -7.88 -11.83
N ARG A 56 7.66 -6.73 -12.30
CA ARG A 56 6.88 -5.79 -11.48
C ARG A 56 5.49 -6.31 -11.10
N SER A 57 4.97 -7.35 -11.77
CA SER A 57 3.69 -7.94 -11.39
C SER A 57 3.74 -8.62 -10.02
N ARG A 58 4.96 -8.95 -9.55
CA ARG A 58 5.24 -9.56 -8.26
C ARG A 58 5.43 -8.54 -7.12
N GLU A 59 5.38 -7.24 -7.40
CA GLU A 59 5.44 -6.21 -6.37
C GLU A 59 4.34 -6.42 -5.32
N PRO A 60 4.63 -6.29 -4.00
CA PRO A 60 3.70 -6.66 -2.92
C PRO A 60 2.65 -5.57 -2.64
N GLU A 61 1.94 -5.10 -3.67
CA GLU A 61 0.96 -4.00 -3.60
C GLU A 61 -0.16 -4.26 -2.58
N ALA A 62 -0.69 -5.48 -2.55
CA ALA A 62 -1.74 -5.85 -1.61
C ALA A 62 -1.22 -5.85 -0.17
N TRP A 63 0.00 -6.33 0.04
CA TRP A 63 0.63 -6.33 1.36
C TRP A 63 0.94 -4.89 1.83
N LEU A 64 1.45 -4.04 0.95
CA LEU A 64 1.68 -2.62 1.24
C LEU A 64 0.38 -1.92 1.68
N ALA A 65 -0.70 -2.13 0.93
CA ALA A 65 -1.99 -1.53 1.25
C ALA A 65 -2.56 -2.07 2.58
N ALA A 66 -2.40 -3.38 2.85
CA ALA A 66 -2.85 -3.99 4.10
C ALA A 66 -2.07 -3.46 5.31
N VAL A 67 -0.75 -3.30 5.19
CA VAL A 67 0.08 -2.70 6.25
C VAL A 67 -0.34 -1.24 6.50
N ALA A 68 -0.49 -0.44 5.44
CA ALA A 68 -0.94 0.95 5.58
C ALA A 68 -2.34 1.07 6.21
N ALA A 69 -3.27 0.20 5.83
CA ALA A 69 -4.61 0.16 6.42
C ALA A 69 -4.57 -0.24 7.91
N SER A 70 -3.73 -1.20 8.29
CA SER A 70 -3.61 -1.65 9.68
C SER A 70 -2.96 -0.60 10.59
N VAL A 71 -2.03 0.21 10.09
CA VAL A 71 -1.46 1.36 10.82
C VAL A 71 -2.55 2.38 11.15
N LEU A 72 -3.47 2.63 10.21
CA LEU A 72 -4.54 3.63 10.39
C LEU A 72 -5.70 3.16 11.29
N ALA A 73 -6.01 1.88 11.29
CA ALA A 73 -7.24 1.38 11.93
C ALA A 73 -7.11 0.05 12.68
N GLY A 74 -5.94 -0.54 12.76
CA GLY A 74 -5.78 -1.87 13.35
C GLY A 74 -6.61 -2.92 12.59
N ALA A 75 -7.46 -3.64 13.31
CA ALA A 75 -8.41 -4.59 12.70
C ALA A 75 -9.58 -3.84 12.04
N HIS A 76 -9.68 -3.91 10.71
CA HIS A 76 -10.65 -3.12 9.93
C HIS A 76 -11.65 -3.97 9.13
N GLY A 77 -11.51 -5.32 9.11
CA GLY A 77 -12.43 -6.24 8.45
C GLY A 77 -12.49 -6.12 6.91
N TRP A 78 -11.56 -5.41 6.28
CA TRP A 78 -11.53 -5.16 4.83
C TRP A 78 -10.27 -5.76 4.15
N GLY A 79 -9.71 -6.80 4.76
CA GLY A 79 -8.46 -7.42 4.28
C GLY A 79 -8.61 -8.19 2.97
N THR A 80 -9.72 -8.91 2.81
CA THR A 80 -10.02 -9.67 1.58
C THR A 80 -10.15 -8.73 0.38
N GLU A 81 -10.88 -7.63 0.55
CA GLU A 81 -11.09 -6.64 -0.50
C GLU A 81 -9.76 -5.97 -0.93
N ILE A 82 -8.85 -5.72 0.02
CA ILE A 82 -7.51 -5.22 -0.31
C ILE A 82 -6.75 -6.23 -1.18
N GLN A 83 -6.81 -7.54 -0.84
CA GLN A 83 -6.14 -8.59 -1.62
C GLN A 83 -6.68 -8.70 -3.06
N GLU A 84 -7.93 -8.35 -3.28
CA GLU A 84 -8.54 -8.35 -4.62
C GLU A 84 -8.28 -7.06 -5.40
N VAL A 85 -8.42 -5.90 -4.75
CA VAL A 85 -8.40 -4.60 -5.43
C VAL A 85 -6.98 -4.09 -5.70
N ALA A 86 -6.03 -4.33 -4.79
CA ALA A 86 -4.68 -3.78 -4.94
C ALA A 86 -3.93 -4.37 -6.15
N PRO A 87 -3.95 -5.69 -6.40
CA PRO A 87 -3.34 -6.25 -7.61
C PRO A 87 -4.04 -5.76 -8.89
N ALA A 88 -5.38 -5.65 -8.88
CA ALA A 88 -6.12 -5.14 -10.03
C ALA A 88 -5.76 -3.67 -10.35
N TYR A 89 -5.62 -2.83 -9.31
CA TYR A 89 -5.12 -1.46 -9.47
C TYR A 89 -3.71 -1.44 -10.05
N ALA A 90 -2.79 -2.23 -9.51
CA ALA A 90 -1.42 -2.29 -9.95
C ALA A 90 -1.31 -2.74 -11.41
N ALA A 91 -2.02 -3.80 -11.81
CA ALA A 91 -2.05 -4.32 -13.16
C ALA A 91 -2.63 -3.30 -14.18
N THR A 92 -3.72 -2.61 -13.83
CA THR A 92 -4.27 -1.56 -14.70
C THR A 92 -3.33 -0.36 -14.84
N ARG A 93 -2.69 0.05 -13.74
CA ARG A 93 -1.70 1.15 -13.75
C ARG A 93 -0.49 0.85 -14.61
N ARG A 94 -0.04 -0.41 -14.65
CA ARG A 94 1.05 -0.87 -15.52
C ARG A 94 0.61 -1.19 -16.95
N SER A 95 -0.66 -1.01 -17.27
CA SER A 95 -1.25 -1.36 -18.59
C SER A 95 -1.17 -2.86 -18.94
N GLU A 96 -1.04 -3.72 -17.96
CA GLU A 96 -1.02 -5.18 -18.11
C GLU A 96 -2.42 -5.75 -18.41
N THR A 97 -3.46 -5.04 -17.97
CA THR A 97 -4.86 -5.39 -18.23
C THR A 97 -5.73 -4.15 -18.40
N LYS A 98 -6.81 -4.30 -19.13
CA LYS A 98 -7.91 -3.34 -19.23
C LYS A 98 -9.11 -3.75 -18.36
N ALA A 99 -9.04 -4.88 -17.68
CA ALA A 99 -10.10 -5.31 -16.79
C ALA A 99 -10.17 -4.37 -15.56
N PHE A 100 -11.34 -3.84 -15.29
CA PHE A 100 -11.55 -2.95 -14.13
C PHE A 100 -11.29 -3.65 -12.79
N GLY A 101 -11.43 -4.96 -12.75
CA GLY A 101 -11.29 -5.77 -11.56
C GLY A 101 -12.58 -5.88 -10.73
N PRO A 102 -12.52 -6.45 -9.53
CA PRO A 102 -13.70 -6.77 -8.74
C PRO A 102 -14.43 -5.52 -8.23
N HIS A 103 -15.74 -5.62 -8.10
CA HIS A 103 -16.55 -4.69 -7.30
C HIS A 103 -16.52 -5.15 -5.85
N VAL A 104 -16.12 -4.25 -4.97
CA VAL A 104 -16.05 -4.51 -3.54
C VAL A 104 -16.97 -3.57 -2.75
N ALA A 105 -17.31 -3.95 -1.53
CA ALA A 105 -18.06 -3.10 -0.62
C ALA A 105 -17.34 -1.77 -0.35
N PRO A 106 -18.05 -0.70 0.01
CA PRO A 106 -17.40 0.56 0.38
C PRO A 106 -16.45 0.39 1.56
N ALA A 107 -15.26 0.93 1.44
CA ALA A 107 -14.24 0.82 2.47
C ALA A 107 -14.63 1.57 3.76
N PRO A 108 -14.31 1.02 4.95
CA PRO A 108 -14.47 1.70 6.23
C PRO A 108 -13.74 3.03 6.27
N LYS A 109 -14.34 4.04 6.90
CA LYS A 109 -13.76 5.40 6.95
C LYS A 109 -12.30 5.46 7.39
N PRO A 110 -11.87 4.75 8.45
CA PRO A 110 -10.51 4.87 8.96
C PRO A 110 -9.42 4.47 7.98
N ILE A 111 -9.67 3.48 7.09
CA ILE A 111 -8.65 2.98 6.15
C ILE A 111 -8.67 3.69 4.79
N ARG A 112 -9.65 4.55 4.52
CA ARG A 112 -9.79 5.22 3.23
C ARG A 112 -8.52 5.97 2.78
N PRO A 113 -7.76 6.65 3.65
CA PRO A 113 -6.52 7.30 3.25
C PRO A 113 -5.50 6.35 2.62
N ALA A 114 -5.40 5.11 3.12
CA ALA A 114 -4.46 4.13 2.59
C ALA A 114 -4.83 3.62 1.18
N ILE A 115 -6.11 3.58 0.84
CA ILE A 115 -6.62 2.85 -0.32
C ILE A 115 -7.41 3.69 -1.34
N ALA A 116 -7.69 4.97 -1.03
CA ALA A 116 -8.51 5.83 -1.89
C ALA A 116 -7.96 5.98 -3.32
N HIS A 117 -6.64 5.84 -3.50
CA HIS A 117 -5.99 5.88 -4.80
C HIS A 117 -6.38 4.70 -5.72
N PHE A 118 -6.87 3.58 -5.19
CA PHE A 118 -7.34 2.45 -5.99
C PHE A 118 -8.52 2.81 -6.91
N ARG A 119 -9.27 3.87 -6.59
CA ARG A 119 -10.29 4.40 -7.48
C ARG A 119 -9.77 4.82 -8.85
N LEU A 120 -8.48 5.14 -8.96
CA LEU A 120 -7.87 5.54 -10.23
C LEU A 120 -7.81 4.39 -11.24
N ARG A 121 -7.96 3.13 -10.80
CA ARG A 121 -8.01 1.96 -11.70
C ARG A 121 -9.07 2.10 -12.78
N LYS A 122 -10.16 2.83 -12.52
CA LYS A 122 -11.19 3.11 -13.53
C LYS A 122 -10.61 3.84 -14.75
N PHE A 123 -9.76 4.82 -14.54
CA PHE A 123 -9.15 5.57 -15.65
C PHE A 123 -8.09 4.72 -16.34
N TYR A 124 -7.28 4.01 -15.58
CA TYR A 124 -6.21 3.19 -16.13
C TYR A 124 -6.76 1.99 -16.95
N SER A 125 -7.87 1.38 -16.53
CA SER A 125 -8.54 0.33 -17.29
C SER A 125 -9.08 0.83 -18.64
N GLU A 126 -9.43 2.11 -18.75
CA GLU A 126 -9.84 2.77 -19.97
C GLU A 126 -8.63 3.27 -20.82
N GLY A 127 -7.39 2.97 -20.39
CA GLY A 127 -6.16 3.42 -21.06
C GLY A 127 -5.90 4.91 -20.91
N ARG A 128 -6.50 5.57 -19.91
CA ARG A 128 -6.37 7.01 -19.67
C ARG A 128 -5.49 7.27 -18.43
N ASP A 129 -4.56 8.20 -18.56
CA ASP A 129 -3.87 8.77 -17.39
C ASP A 129 -4.50 10.14 -17.06
N PRO A 130 -5.34 10.22 -16.02
CA PRO A 130 -6.03 11.45 -15.68
C PRO A 130 -5.04 12.53 -15.20
N ASN A 131 -5.33 13.80 -15.50
CA ASN A 131 -4.53 14.92 -15.03
C ASN A 131 -4.58 15.04 -13.49
N ALA A 132 -3.71 15.86 -12.92
CA ALA A 132 -3.56 16.00 -11.46
C ALA A 132 -4.87 16.40 -10.75
N VAL A 133 -5.68 17.26 -11.36
CA VAL A 133 -6.96 17.70 -10.78
C VAL A 133 -7.96 16.55 -10.74
N THR A 134 -8.11 15.83 -11.84
CA THR A 134 -8.99 14.66 -11.92
C THR A 134 -8.56 13.55 -10.94
N LYS A 135 -7.25 13.31 -10.81
CA LYS A 135 -6.71 12.37 -9.80
C LYS A 135 -7.14 12.77 -8.39
N ARG A 136 -6.92 14.03 -8.01
CA ARG A 136 -7.29 14.55 -6.69
C ARG A 136 -8.79 14.44 -6.42
N LEU A 137 -9.63 14.87 -7.35
CA LEU A 137 -11.09 14.79 -7.21
C LEU A 137 -11.58 13.33 -7.08
N SER A 138 -10.98 12.41 -7.84
CA SER A 138 -11.31 10.99 -7.76
C SER A 138 -10.92 10.40 -6.38
N ILE A 139 -9.74 10.72 -5.89
CA ILE A 139 -9.28 10.30 -4.55
C ILE A 139 -10.18 10.90 -3.45
N MET A 140 -10.51 12.20 -3.52
CA MET A 140 -11.43 12.84 -2.58
C MET A 140 -12.81 12.17 -2.59
N LYS A 141 -13.33 11.79 -3.76
CA LYS A 141 -14.58 11.03 -3.85
C LYS A 141 -14.47 9.69 -3.16
N ALA A 142 -13.38 8.94 -3.33
CA ALA A 142 -13.15 7.67 -2.63
C ALA A 142 -13.03 7.88 -1.12
N MET A 143 -12.36 8.94 -0.67
CA MET A 143 -12.27 9.32 0.74
C MET A 143 -13.65 9.55 1.37
N ASN A 144 -14.57 10.19 0.64
CA ASN A 144 -15.91 10.48 1.14
C ASN A 144 -16.83 9.26 1.10
N THR A 145 -16.81 8.50 0.02
CA THR A 145 -17.77 7.40 -0.24
C THR A 145 -17.26 6.03 0.19
N GLY A 146 -15.94 5.83 0.27
CA GLY A 146 -15.31 4.52 0.43
C GLY A 146 -15.28 3.67 -0.85
N GLN A 147 -15.80 4.17 -1.96
CA GLN A 147 -15.80 3.46 -3.24
C GLN A 147 -14.45 3.60 -3.95
N VAL A 148 -13.75 2.50 -4.13
CA VAL A 148 -12.43 2.41 -4.75
C VAL A 148 -12.46 1.57 -6.01
#